data_f7f2e1d980f18d4d8c8aa3747e9d3384
#
_entry.id   f7f2e1d980f18d4d8c8aa3747e9d3384
#
_cell.length_a   1.000
_cell.length_b   1.000
_cell.length_c   1.000
_cell.angle_alpha   90.00
_cell.angle_beta   90.00
_cell.angle_gamma   90.00
#
_symmetry.space_group_name_H-M   'P 1'
#
loop_
_entity.id
_entity.type
_entity.pdbx_description
1 polymer ?
#
loop_
_entity_poly.entity_id
_entity_poly.type
_entity_poly.pdbx_seq_one_letter_code
_entity_poly.pdbx_strand_id
1 'polypeptide(L)'
;MKHLIAPSLLSANFLDLRKEMEMINKSDADWLHLDIMDGVFVPNISFGFPVLNALKPICQKPMDVHLMIVEPQKFIPEVAATRAYMMNVHYEACSHLHRTVAAIKETGMKAGVTLNPHTPICLLEDIIQDVDMVLLMSVNPGFGGQRFIEHSVDKVARLREMIDRKGLSTMIEVDGGVNLETGKRLVDAGANVLVAGNFVFKSPDPIQTIKDLKAL
;
A
#
# COMPACT_ATOMS: atom_id res chain seq x y z
N MET A 1 -17.44 2.96 -7.62
CA MET A 1 -16.63 4.08 -7.03
C MET A 1 -15.40 4.27 -7.89
N LYS A 2 -14.88 5.50 -8.00
CA LYS A 2 -13.65 5.76 -8.73
C LYS A 2 -12.48 5.23 -7.88
N HIS A 3 -11.63 4.36 -8.42
CA HIS A 3 -10.47 3.83 -7.72
C HIS A 3 -9.36 4.88 -7.58
N LEU A 4 -8.42 4.63 -6.66
CA LEU A 4 -7.29 5.49 -6.33
C LEU A 4 -5.98 4.89 -6.85
N ILE A 5 -5.02 5.77 -7.18
CA ILE A 5 -3.68 5.37 -7.64
C ILE A 5 -2.63 5.85 -6.63
N ALA A 6 -1.81 4.91 -6.17
CA ALA A 6 -0.72 5.10 -5.22
C ALA A 6 0.61 4.65 -5.84
N PRO A 7 1.39 5.54 -6.50
CA PRO A 7 2.72 5.19 -6.97
C PRO A 7 3.64 4.80 -5.81
N SER A 8 4.35 3.64 -5.94
CA SER A 8 5.32 3.19 -4.93
C SER A 8 6.68 3.81 -5.15
N LEU A 9 7.15 4.56 -4.15
CA LEU A 9 8.46 5.22 -4.16
C LEU A 9 9.64 4.22 -4.25
N LEU A 10 9.43 2.95 -3.92
CA LEU A 10 10.45 1.92 -4.01
C LEU A 10 11.08 1.82 -5.42
N SER A 11 10.32 2.20 -6.46
CA SER A 11 10.75 2.15 -7.86
C SER A 11 11.30 3.46 -8.40
N ALA A 12 11.32 4.53 -7.59
CA ALA A 12 11.78 5.86 -7.96
C ALA A 12 13.31 5.96 -8.09
N ASN A 13 13.79 7.03 -8.68
CA ASN A 13 15.21 7.35 -8.70
C ASN A 13 15.65 7.98 -7.37
N PHE A 14 16.27 7.18 -6.50
CA PHE A 14 16.75 7.64 -5.19
C PHE A 14 17.85 8.69 -5.24
N LEU A 15 18.54 8.85 -6.38
CA LEU A 15 19.54 9.92 -6.56
C LEU A 15 18.89 11.29 -6.74
N ASP A 16 17.60 11.36 -7.09
CA ASP A 16 16.88 12.62 -7.32
C ASP A 16 15.42 12.56 -6.86
N LEU A 17 15.22 12.17 -5.58
CA LEU A 17 13.89 12.04 -4.97
C LEU A 17 13.06 13.33 -5.04
N ARG A 18 13.71 14.51 -5.04
CA ARG A 18 12.99 15.79 -5.18
C ARG A 18 12.25 15.87 -6.51
N LYS A 19 12.91 15.51 -7.60
CA LYS A 19 12.32 15.53 -8.95
C LYS A 19 11.18 14.51 -9.06
N GLU A 20 11.37 13.32 -8.47
CA GLU A 20 10.31 12.31 -8.43
C GLU A 20 9.08 12.82 -7.65
N MET A 21 9.28 13.49 -6.51
CA MET A 21 8.18 14.08 -5.76
C MET A 21 7.48 15.22 -6.51
N GLU A 22 8.21 16.05 -7.24
CA GLU A 22 7.62 17.10 -8.09
C GLU A 22 6.74 16.49 -9.19
N MET A 23 7.17 15.39 -9.80
CA MET A 23 6.39 14.64 -10.79
C MET A 23 5.11 14.08 -10.15
N ILE A 24 5.21 13.40 -9.00
CA ILE A 24 4.06 12.83 -8.28
C ILE A 24 3.07 13.94 -7.87
N ASN A 25 3.55 15.07 -7.32
CA ASN A 25 2.70 16.19 -6.91
C ASN A 25 1.90 16.77 -8.07
N LYS A 26 2.49 16.82 -9.29
CA LYS A 26 1.84 17.33 -10.51
C LYS A 26 0.91 16.31 -11.18
N SER A 27 1.04 15.03 -10.85
CA SER A 27 0.25 13.96 -11.45
C SER A 27 -1.14 13.81 -10.81
N ASP A 28 -1.98 12.99 -11.43
CA ASP A 28 -3.30 12.57 -10.91
C ASP A 28 -3.21 11.45 -9.84
N ALA A 29 -2.01 11.18 -9.31
CA ALA A 29 -1.85 10.26 -8.19
C ALA A 29 -2.67 10.74 -6.98
N ASP A 30 -3.32 9.81 -6.29
CA ASP A 30 -4.11 10.14 -5.09
C ASP A 30 -3.27 10.08 -3.83
N TRP A 31 -2.38 9.07 -3.73
CA TRP A 31 -1.50 8.83 -2.60
C TRP A 31 -0.05 8.62 -3.05
N LEU A 32 0.87 8.60 -2.11
CA LEU A 32 2.23 8.13 -2.28
C LEU A 32 2.43 6.88 -1.42
N HIS A 33 2.75 5.74 -2.01
CA HIS A 33 3.02 4.48 -1.31
C HIS A 33 4.50 4.36 -0.95
N LEU A 34 4.78 3.99 0.32
CA LEU A 34 6.11 3.99 0.92
C LEU A 34 6.43 2.63 1.54
N ASP A 35 7.20 1.82 0.82
CA ASP A 35 7.60 0.46 1.21
C ASP A 35 8.82 0.47 2.13
N ILE A 36 8.65 0.24 3.43
CA ILE A 36 9.71 0.15 4.42
C ILE A 36 10.01 -1.31 4.73
N MET A 37 11.27 -1.70 4.56
CA MET A 37 11.76 -3.07 4.70
C MET A 37 12.95 -3.14 5.64
N ASP A 38 12.98 -4.14 6.52
CA ASP A 38 13.99 -4.30 7.58
C ASP A 38 15.07 -5.37 7.32
N GLY A 39 14.94 -6.13 6.22
CA GLY A 39 15.84 -7.24 5.93
C GLY A 39 15.60 -8.50 6.77
N VAL A 40 14.55 -8.51 7.61
CA VAL A 40 14.17 -9.64 8.48
C VAL A 40 12.82 -10.21 8.08
N PHE A 41 11.80 -9.39 8.01
CA PHE A 41 10.47 -9.81 7.54
C PHE A 41 10.51 -10.15 6.04
N VAL A 42 11.28 -9.37 5.27
CA VAL A 42 11.55 -9.61 3.84
C VAL A 42 13.07 -9.62 3.60
N PRO A 43 13.57 -10.35 2.57
CA PRO A 43 15.02 -10.47 2.32
C PRO A 43 15.59 -9.25 1.59
N ASN A 44 15.18 -8.05 1.98
CA ASN A 44 15.63 -6.78 1.42
C ASN A 44 15.53 -5.67 2.46
N ILE A 45 16.40 -4.66 2.36
CA ILE A 45 16.33 -3.40 3.10
C ILE A 45 16.05 -2.29 2.11
N SER A 46 15.02 -1.47 2.34
CA SER A 46 14.69 -0.37 1.43
C SER A 46 15.19 0.98 1.97
N PHE A 47 14.36 1.72 2.62
CA PHE A 47 14.64 3.02 3.23
C PHE A 47 13.83 3.15 4.52
N GLY A 48 14.11 4.18 5.31
CA GLY A 48 13.45 4.38 6.60
C GLY A 48 13.12 5.84 6.87
N PHE A 49 12.93 6.16 8.14
CA PHE A 49 12.45 7.47 8.62
C PHE A 49 13.26 8.68 8.14
N PRO A 50 14.60 8.62 7.92
CA PRO A 50 15.33 9.74 7.33
C PRO A 50 14.78 10.16 5.96
N VAL A 51 14.39 9.19 5.12
CA VAL A 51 13.78 9.46 3.80
C VAL A 51 12.36 10.02 3.98
N LEU A 52 11.53 9.41 4.84
CA LEU A 52 10.17 9.89 5.09
C LEU A 52 10.18 11.34 5.63
N ASN A 53 11.09 11.65 6.55
CA ASN A 53 11.24 13.00 7.09
C ASN A 53 11.73 14.01 6.04
N ALA A 54 12.56 13.59 5.08
CA ALA A 54 12.97 14.44 3.96
C ALA A 54 11.81 14.68 2.96
N LEU A 55 10.91 13.70 2.78
CA LEU A 55 9.73 13.83 1.91
C LEU A 55 8.63 14.69 2.55
N LYS A 56 8.46 14.62 3.86
CA LYS A 56 7.38 15.30 4.61
C LYS A 56 7.16 16.78 4.22
N PRO A 57 8.19 17.65 4.06
CA PRO A 57 8.00 19.04 3.67
C PRO A 57 7.65 19.25 2.20
N ILE A 58 7.88 18.28 1.33
CA ILE A 58 7.74 18.43 -0.12
C ILE A 58 6.62 17.57 -0.73
N CYS A 59 6.20 16.51 -0.05
CA CYS A 59 5.10 15.65 -0.48
C CYS A 59 3.75 16.35 -0.23
N GLN A 60 2.95 16.51 -1.30
CA GLN A 60 1.61 17.09 -1.25
C GLN A 60 0.50 16.03 -1.28
N LYS A 61 0.87 14.77 -1.43
CA LYS A 61 -0.06 13.64 -1.46
C LYS A 61 -0.12 12.98 -0.08
N PRO A 62 -1.26 12.41 0.32
CA PRO A 62 -1.33 11.54 1.49
C PRO A 62 -0.30 10.43 1.40
N MET A 63 0.49 10.26 2.45
CA MET A 63 1.50 9.20 2.52
C MET A 63 0.88 7.94 3.12
N ASP A 64 0.93 6.88 2.35
CA ASP A 64 0.52 5.53 2.73
C ASP A 64 1.78 4.70 3.03
N VAL A 65 2.00 4.39 4.31
CA VAL A 65 3.23 3.75 4.79
C VAL A 65 3.00 2.27 5.00
N HIS A 66 3.64 1.46 4.15
CA HIS A 66 3.59 0.00 4.20
C HIS A 66 4.83 -0.55 4.90
N LEU A 67 4.64 -1.16 6.07
CA LEU A 67 5.73 -1.70 6.89
C LEU A 67 5.90 -3.21 6.67
N MET A 68 6.89 -3.57 5.87
CA MET A 68 7.39 -4.94 5.72
C MET A 68 8.52 -5.20 6.72
N ILE A 69 8.19 -5.14 8.00
CA ILE A 69 9.13 -5.24 9.12
C ILE A 69 8.57 -6.11 10.24
N VAL A 70 9.42 -6.72 11.03
CA VAL A 70 9.03 -7.44 12.26
C VAL A 70 8.66 -6.44 13.35
N GLU A 71 7.68 -6.81 14.21
CA GLU A 71 7.23 -6.00 15.34
C GLU A 71 6.88 -4.53 14.96
N PRO A 72 6.03 -4.30 13.94
CA PRO A 72 5.75 -2.96 13.39
C PRO A 72 5.15 -2.00 14.43
N GLN A 73 4.52 -2.52 15.50
CA GLN A 73 3.97 -1.71 16.58
C GLN A 73 5.00 -0.84 17.30
N LYS A 74 6.28 -1.20 17.23
CA LYS A 74 7.38 -0.42 17.83
C LYS A 74 7.62 0.92 17.13
N PHE A 75 7.15 1.07 15.90
CA PHE A 75 7.42 2.22 15.03
C PHE A 75 6.20 3.10 14.78
N ILE A 76 5.08 2.86 15.49
CA ILE A 76 3.87 3.68 15.36
C ILE A 76 4.15 5.17 15.64
N PRO A 77 4.88 5.55 16.72
CA PRO A 77 5.19 6.96 16.99
C PRO A 77 6.03 7.62 15.89
N GLU A 78 7.02 6.90 15.36
CA GLU A 78 7.91 7.39 14.30
C GLU A 78 7.15 7.60 12.99
N VAL A 79 6.27 6.66 12.61
CA VAL A 79 5.41 6.81 11.42
C VAL A 79 4.47 8.00 11.59
N ALA A 80 3.80 8.12 12.74
CA ALA A 80 2.92 9.25 13.04
C ALA A 80 3.65 10.61 12.97
N ALA A 81 4.91 10.67 13.44
CA ALA A 81 5.73 11.87 13.37
C ALA A 81 6.02 12.34 11.95
N THR A 82 5.96 11.45 10.96
CA THR A 82 6.09 11.78 9.53
C THR A 82 4.86 12.44 8.94
N ARG A 83 3.73 12.48 9.66
CA ARG A 83 2.40 12.89 9.22
C ARG A 83 1.84 11.94 8.13
N ALA A 84 2.16 10.64 8.24
CA ALA A 84 1.54 9.64 7.39
C ALA A 84 0.01 9.68 7.52
N TYR A 85 -0.68 9.51 6.38
CA TYR A 85 -2.13 9.39 6.35
C TYR A 85 -2.58 8.01 6.85
N MET A 86 -1.84 6.98 6.43
CA MET A 86 -2.14 5.59 6.74
C MET A 86 -0.86 4.82 7.09
N MET A 87 -1.00 3.83 7.97
CA MET A 87 0.04 2.86 8.30
C MET A 87 -0.50 1.45 8.08
N ASN A 88 0.10 0.73 7.14
CA ASN A 88 -0.19 -0.67 6.84
C ASN A 88 0.82 -1.58 7.53
N VAL A 89 0.32 -2.57 8.28
CA VAL A 89 1.12 -3.58 8.97
C VAL A 89 0.74 -4.98 8.49
N HIS A 90 1.70 -5.85 8.30
CA HIS A 90 1.44 -7.23 7.93
C HIS A 90 0.77 -7.98 9.08
N TYR A 91 -0.29 -8.72 8.75
CA TYR A 91 -0.93 -9.67 9.67
C TYR A 91 0.11 -10.60 10.30
N GLU A 92 1.01 -11.12 9.47
CA GLU A 92 2.03 -12.10 9.82
C GLU A 92 3.14 -11.52 10.74
N ALA A 93 3.26 -10.19 10.80
CA ALA A 93 4.23 -9.51 11.67
C ALA A 93 3.64 -9.07 13.03
N CYS A 94 2.33 -9.26 13.24
CA CYS A 94 1.61 -8.74 14.40
C CYS A 94 1.08 -9.85 15.31
N SER A 95 1.77 -10.15 16.42
CA SER A 95 1.28 -11.12 17.42
C SER A 95 -0.03 -10.67 18.10
N HIS A 96 -0.28 -9.36 18.21
CA HIS A 96 -1.46 -8.75 18.80
C HIS A 96 -2.08 -7.72 17.86
N LEU A 97 -2.58 -8.18 16.71
CA LEU A 97 -3.04 -7.33 15.62
C LEU A 97 -4.08 -6.29 16.06
N HIS A 98 -5.11 -6.68 16.82
CA HIS A 98 -6.14 -5.75 17.30
C HIS A 98 -5.54 -4.59 18.11
N ARG A 99 -4.60 -4.88 19.04
CA ARG A 99 -3.91 -3.84 19.80
C ARG A 99 -3.10 -2.92 18.90
N THR A 100 -2.43 -3.46 17.89
CA THR A 100 -1.63 -2.68 16.93
C THR A 100 -2.53 -1.75 16.10
N VAL A 101 -3.65 -2.25 15.58
CA VAL A 101 -4.66 -1.45 14.85
C VAL A 101 -5.19 -0.31 15.72
N ALA A 102 -5.59 -0.61 16.98
CA ALA A 102 -6.06 0.41 17.90
C ALA A 102 -5.00 1.49 18.16
N ALA A 103 -3.75 1.09 18.44
CA ALA A 103 -2.65 2.03 18.69
C ALA A 103 -2.33 2.92 17.47
N ILE A 104 -2.42 2.40 16.24
CA ILE A 104 -2.28 3.22 15.03
C ILE A 104 -3.39 4.29 14.99
N LYS A 105 -4.65 3.90 15.20
CA LYS A 105 -5.81 4.82 15.15
C LYS A 105 -5.77 5.88 16.25
N GLU A 106 -5.23 5.56 17.43
CA GLU A 106 -5.03 6.52 18.53
C GLU A 106 -4.09 7.68 18.14
N THR A 107 -3.19 7.49 17.19
CA THR A 107 -2.32 8.57 16.66
C THR A 107 -3.02 9.49 15.66
N GLY A 108 -4.24 9.16 15.23
CA GLY A 108 -4.99 9.87 14.18
C GLY A 108 -4.73 9.34 12.77
N MET A 109 -3.80 8.39 12.57
CA MET A 109 -3.60 7.72 11.30
C MET A 109 -4.73 6.71 11.02
N LYS A 110 -4.96 6.43 9.74
CA LYS A 110 -5.74 5.27 9.30
C LYS A 110 -4.92 3.99 9.50
N ALA A 111 -5.59 2.90 9.87
CA ALA A 111 -4.96 1.61 10.09
C ALA A 111 -5.28 0.64 8.95
N GLY A 112 -4.24 0.18 8.26
CA GLY A 112 -4.32 -0.86 7.25
C GLY A 112 -3.71 -2.18 7.74
N VAL A 113 -4.26 -3.30 7.25
CA VAL A 113 -3.73 -4.64 7.49
C VAL A 113 -3.36 -5.28 6.16
N THR A 114 -2.10 -5.71 6.05
CA THR A 114 -1.55 -6.34 4.85
C THR A 114 -1.56 -7.85 4.98
N LEU A 115 -1.92 -8.55 3.91
CA LEU A 115 -1.84 -10.00 3.80
C LEU A 115 -0.87 -10.42 2.70
N ASN A 116 0.06 -11.32 3.02
CA ASN A 116 0.89 -12.00 2.04
C ASN A 116 0.04 -12.82 1.04
N PRO A 117 0.56 -13.17 -0.14
CA PRO A 117 -0.21 -13.91 -1.15
C PRO A 117 -0.84 -15.20 -0.62
N HIS A 118 -0.12 -15.93 0.24
CA HIS A 118 -0.55 -17.21 0.81
C HIS A 118 -1.50 -17.09 2.01
N THR A 119 -1.59 -15.92 2.65
CA THR A 119 -2.38 -15.73 3.88
C THR A 119 -3.87 -15.59 3.53
N PRO A 120 -4.75 -16.46 4.07
CA PRO A 120 -6.15 -16.45 3.69
C PRO A 120 -6.93 -15.28 4.32
N ILE A 121 -7.90 -14.73 3.59
CA ILE A 121 -8.72 -13.59 4.04
C ILE A 121 -9.62 -13.90 5.24
N CYS A 122 -9.96 -15.17 5.48
CA CYS A 122 -10.78 -15.57 6.63
C CYS A 122 -10.15 -15.20 7.98
N LEU A 123 -8.85 -15.00 8.04
CA LEU A 123 -8.16 -14.52 9.25
C LEU A 123 -8.53 -13.08 9.63
N LEU A 124 -9.17 -12.34 8.73
CA LEU A 124 -9.66 -10.98 9.00
C LEU A 124 -11.11 -10.96 9.52
N GLU A 125 -11.80 -12.10 9.57
CA GLU A 125 -13.24 -12.14 9.87
C GLU A 125 -13.62 -11.39 11.16
N ASP A 126 -12.80 -11.49 12.21
CA ASP A 126 -13.07 -10.90 13.52
C ASP A 126 -12.44 -9.52 13.73
N ILE A 127 -11.60 -9.03 12.79
CA ILE A 127 -10.88 -7.75 12.94
C ILE A 127 -11.28 -6.72 11.88
N ILE A 128 -11.86 -7.14 10.76
CA ILE A 128 -12.05 -6.29 9.58
C ILE A 128 -12.91 -5.05 9.84
N GLN A 129 -13.83 -5.10 10.81
CA GLN A 129 -14.65 -3.94 11.22
C GLN A 129 -13.82 -2.80 11.85
N ASP A 130 -12.64 -3.12 12.38
CA ASP A 130 -11.76 -2.14 13.03
C ASP A 130 -10.70 -1.58 12.06
N VAL A 131 -10.62 -2.12 10.84
CA VAL A 131 -9.59 -1.83 9.85
C VAL A 131 -10.11 -0.86 8.80
N ASP A 132 -9.38 0.20 8.49
CA ASP A 132 -9.75 1.17 7.45
C ASP A 132 -9.45 0.65 6.04
N MET A 133 -8.41 -0.19 5.89
CA MET A 133 -7.99 -0.75 4.62
C MET A 133 -7.35 -2.14 4.77
N VAL A 134 -7.59 -3.03 3.81
CA VAL A 134 -6.83 -4.27 3.67
C VAL A 134 -5.97 -4.18 2.42
N LEU A 135 -4.66 -4.30 2.59
CA LEU A 135 -3.71 -4.39 1.49
C LEU A 135 -3.44 -5.87 1.16
N LEU A 136 -3.73 -6.26 -0.07
CA LEU A 136 -3.44 -7.60 -0.58
C LEU A 136 -2.17 -7.58 -1.43
N MET A 137 -1.17 -8.35 -1.01
CA MET A 137 0.02 -8.54 -1.84
C MET A 137 -0.31 -9.43 -3.04
N SER A 138 -0.03 -8.95 -4.23
CA SER A 138 -0.14 -9.69 -5.51
C SER A 138 1.22 -10.12 -6.07
N VAL A 139 2.26 -9.95 -5.28
CA VAL A 139 3.62 -10.52 -5.42
C VAL A 139 4.11 -10.92 -4.03
N ASN A 140 5.20 -11.67 -3.92
CA ASN A 140 5.86 -11.84 -2.62
C ASN A 140 6.52 -10.50 -2.21
N PRO A 141 6.29 -9.98 -0.98
CA PRO A 141 6.87 -8.73 -0.57
C PRO A 141 8.40 -8.78 -0.54
N GLY A 142 9.06 -7.61 -0.76
CA GLY A 142 10.49 -7.45 -0.67
C GLY A 142 11.18 -6.86 -1.91
N PHE A 143 10.63 -7.01 -3.10
CA PHE A 143 11.24 -6.49 -4.34
C PHE A 143 10.20 -5.95 -5.30
N GLY A 144 10.53 -4.86 -5.99
CA GLY A 144 9.73 -4.34 -7.08
C GLY A 144 9.90 -5.14 -8.40
N GLY A 145 8.95 -4.98 -9.33
CA GLY A 145 9.04 -5.52 -10.70
C GLY A 145 8.84 -7.03 -10.83
N GLN A 146 8.24 -7.67 -9.84
CA GLN A 146 7.93 -9.09 -9.85
C GLN A 146 6.71 -9.39 -10.75
N ARG A 147 6.59 -10.66 -11.16
CA ARG A 147 5.43 -11.16 -11.90
C ARG A 147 4.19 -11.20 -11.00
N PHE A 148 3.07 -10.72 -11.52
CA PHE A 148 1.77 -10.74 -10.86
C PHE A 148 1.32 -12.18 -10.54
N ILE A 149 0.78 -12.39 -9.35
CA ILE A 149 0.20 -13.66 -8.90
C ILE A 149 -1.29 -13.67 -9.25
N GLU A 150 -1.68 -14.46 -10.26
CA GLU A 150 -3.02 -14.50 -10.83
C GLU A 150 -4.16 -14.73 -9.81
N HIS A 151 -3.91 -15.58 -8.81
CA HIS A 151 -4.88 -15.87 -7.75
C HIS A 151 -5.28 -14.64 -6.92
N SER A 152 -4.51 -13.54 -6.98
CA SER A 152 -4.82 -12.32 -6.24
C SER A 152 -6.14 -11.67 -6.69
N VAL A 153 -6.54 -11.83 -7.96
CA VAL A 153 -7.81 -11.29 -8.46
C VAL A 153 -9.00 -11.96 -7.76
N ASP A 154 -9.00 -13.30 -7.66
CA ASP A 154 -10.02 -14.05 -6.91
C ASP A 154 -10.01 -13.69 -5.41
N LYS A 155 -8.82 -13.50 -4.83
CA LYS A 155 -8.68 -13.08 -3.43
C LYS A 155 -9.30 -11.70 -3.17
N VAL A 156 -9.14 -10.74 -4.10
CA VAL A 156 -9.80 -9.42 -4.05
C VAL A 156 -11.31 -9.57 -4.09
N ALA A 157 -11.87 -10.36 -5.03
CA ALA A 157 -13.31 -10.56 -5.16
C ALA A 157 -13.91 -11.15 -3.88
N ARG A 158 -13.30 -12.19 -3.32
CA ARG A 158 -13.75 -12.80 -2.05
C ARG A 158 -13.66 -11.84 -0.86
N LEU A 159 -12.63 -10.99 -0.80
CA LEU A 159 -12.53 -9.97 0.24
C LEU A 159 -13.61 -8.91 0.08
N ARG A 160 -13.92 -8.49 -1.15
CA ARG A 160 -15.02 -7.56 -1.44
C ARG A 160 -16.35 -8.14 -0.96
N GLU A 161 -16.64 -9.39 -1.26
CA GLU A 161 -17.83 -10.09 -0.77
C GLU A 161 -17.91 -10.12 0.76
N MET A 162 -16.80 -10.34 1.45
CA MET A 162 -16.74 -10.33 2.93
C MET A 162 -17.08 -8.94 3.47
N ILE A 163 -16.51 -7.88 2.91
CA ILE A 163 -16.73 -6.49 3.32
C ILE A 163 -18.19 -6.10 3.10
N ASP A 164 -18.75 -6.40 1.92
CA ASP A 164 -20.12 -6.06 1.54
C ASP A 164 -21.14 -6.83 2.40
N ARG A 165 -20.91 -8.13 2.64
CA ARG A 165 -21.76 -8.96 3.53
C ARG A 165 -21.81 -8.39 4.95
N LYS A 166 -20.72 -7.79 5.44
CA LYS A 166 -20.66 -7.17 6.76
C LYS A 166 -21.15 -5.70 6.77
N GLY A 167 -21.47 -5.12 5.62
CA GLY A 167 -21.90 -3.73 5.49
C GLY A 167 -20.79 -2.72 5.85
N LEU A 168 -19.52 -3.07 5.62
CA LEU A 168 -18.36 -2.26 5.97
C LEU A 168 -17.93 -1.35 4.81
N SER A 169 -17.20 -0.28 5.13
CA SER A 169 -16.57 0.64 4.18
C SER A 169 -15.06 0.46 4.04
N THR A 170 -14.52 -0.64 4.55
CA THR A 170 -13.10 -1.00 4.47
C THR A 170 -12.63 -1.01 3.02
N MET A 171 -11.56 -0.31 2.71
CA MET A 171 -10.98 -0.27 1.37
C MET A 171 -10.14 -1.52 1.09
N ILE A 172 -10.01 -1.87 -0.18
CA ILE A 172 -9.09 -2.91 -0.65
C ILE A 172 -8.01 -2.25 -1.49
N GLU A 173 -6.77 -2.37 -1.04
CA GLU A 173 -5.58 -1.98 -1.78
C GLU A 173 -4.89 -3.22 -2.32
N VAL A 174 -4.25 -3.09 -3.49
CA VAL A 174 -3.46 -4.19 -4.08
C VAL A 174 -2.08 -3.67 -4.47
N ASP A 175 -1.04 -4.37 -4.01
CA ASP A 175 0.35 -4.07 -4.33
C ASP A 175 1.06 -5.25 -4.96
N GLY A 176 1.69 -4.98 -6.12
CA GLY A 176 2.55 -5.90 -6.84
C GLY A 176 2.11 -6.23 -8.27
N GLY A 177 2.98 -5.98 -9.25
CA GLY A 177 2.75 -6.34 -10.64
C GLY A 177 1.58 -5.62 -11.32
N VAL A 178 1.16 -4.46 -10.78
CA VAL A 178 0.07 -3.66 -11.33
C VAL A 178 0.50 -2.95 -12.61
N ASN A 179 -0.32 -3.10 -13.64
CA ASN A 179 -0.26 -2.44 -14.94
C ASN A 179 -1.70 -2.19 -15.46
N LEU A 180 -1.91 -1.76 -16.70
CA LEU A 180 -3.25 -1.49 -17.22
C LEU A 180 -4.12 -2.76 -17.29
N GLU A 181 -3.55 -3.90 -17.64
CA GLU A 181 -4.28 -5.16 -17.75
C GLU A 181 -4.66 -5.72 -16.37
N THR A 182 -3.65 -5.91 -15.49
CA THR A 182 -3.90 -6.44 -14.14
C THR A 182 -4.71 -5.46 -13.30
N GLY A 183 -4.47 -4.15 -13.43
CA GLY A 183 -5.23 -3.09 -12.75
C GLY A 183 -6.70 -3.12 -13.10
N LYS A 184 -7.05 -3.24 -14.40
CA LYS A 184 -8.44 -3.37 -14.83
C LYS A 184 -9.14 -4.55 -14.15
N ARG A 185 -8.50 -5.71 -14.14
CA ARG A 185 -9.04 -6.94 -13.53
C ARG A 185 -9.22 -6.79 -12.01
N LEU A 186 -8.29 -6.11 -11.35
CA LEU A 186 -8.36 -5.85 -9.90
C LEU A 186 -9.49 -4.87 -9.55
N VAL A 187 -9.66 -3.80 -10.35
CA VAL A 187 -10.78 -2.85 -10.18
C VAL A 187 -12.12 -3.55 -10.40
N ASP A 188 -12.24 -4.36 -11.45
CA ASP A 188 -13.45 -5.14 -11.72
C ASP A 188 -13.76 -6.15 -10.60
N ALA A 189 -12.73 -6.67 -9.92
CA ALA A 189 -12.87 -7.55 -8.75
C ALA A 189 -13.21 -6.80 -7.45
N GLY A 190 -13.17 -5.46 -7.43
CA GLY A 190 -13.57 -4.64 -6.30
C GLY A 190 -12.43 -3.96 -5.53
N ALA A 191 -11.21 -3.88 -6.09
CA ALA A 191 -10.12 -3.09 -5.53
C ALA A 191 -10.44 -1.59 -5.56
N ASN A 192 -10.08 -0.89 -4.50
CA ASN A 192 -10.27 0.56 -4.35
C ASN A 192 -8.99 1.35 -4.62
N VAL A 193 -7.81 0.74 -4.35
CA VAL A 193 -6.51 1.40 -4.46
C VAL A 193 -5.56 0.47 -5.20
N LEU A 194 -4.85 1.01 -6.18
CA LEU A 194 -3.83 0.30 -6.96
C LEU A 194 -2.45 0.90 -6.68
N VAL A 195 -1.54 0.07 -6.15
CA VAL A 195 -0.13 0.44 -5.98
C VAL A 195 0.63 0.08 -7.24
N ALA A 196 1.27 1.08 -7.88
CA ALA A 196 2.02 0.91 -9.10
C ALA A 196 3.44 1.50 -8.96
N GLY A 197 4.45 0.63 -8.87
CA GLY A 197 5.85 1.05 -8.79
C GLY A 197 6.51 1.13 -10.17
N ASN A 198 7.16 0.05 -10.60
CA ASN A 198 7.92 -0.01 -11.85
C ASN A 198 7.13 0.43 -13.08
N PHE A 199 5.84 0.10 -13.15
CA PHE A 199 5.00 0.47 -14.29
C PHE A 199 4.90 1.98 -14.47
N VAL A 200 4.89 2.74 -13.36
CA VAL A 200 4.90 4.20 -13.36
C VAL A 200 6.31 4.76 -13.54
N PHE A 201 7.24 4.46 -12.64
CA PHE A 201 8.54 5.13 -12.57
C PHE A 201 9.51 4.75 -13.71
N LYS A 202 9.30 3.61 -14.40
CA LYS A 202 10.08 3.22 -15.60
C LYS A 202 9.38 3.56 -16.90
N SER A 203 8.21 4.20 -16.85
CA SER A 203 7.51 4.68 -18.02
C SER A 203 8.26 5.86 -18.66
N PRO A 204 8.23 6.01 -19.99
CA PRO A 204 8.70 7.21 -20.67
C PRO A 204 7.93 8.48 -20.24
N ASP A 205 6.66 8.33 -19.89
CA ASP A 205 5.80 9.41 -19.37
C ASP A 205 5.03 8.92 -18.13
N PRO A 206 5.61 9.07 -16.93
CA PRO A 206 4.97 8.62 -15.68
C PRO A 206 3.64 9.34 -15.40
N ILE A 207 3.51 10.62 -15.75
CA ILE A 207 2.28 11.39 -15.51
C ILE A 207 1.14 10.83 -16.36
N GLN A 208 1.39 10.58 -17.66
CA GLN A 208 0.39 9.97 -18.53
C GLN A 208 0.05 8.54 -18.07
N THR A 209 1.04 7.76 -17.65
CA THR A 209 0.82 6.39 -17.13
C THR A 209 -0.09 6.38 -15.89
N ILE A 210 0.09 7.33 -14.95
CA ILE A 210 -0.81 7.48 -13.80
C ILE A 210 -2.22 7.85 -14.25
N LYS A 211 -2.36 8.74 -15.23
CA LYS A 211 -3.65 9.12 -15.80
C LYS A 211 -4.36 7.95 -16.48
N ASP A 212 -3.62 7.12 -17.21
CA ASP A 212 -4.16 5.92 -17.87
C ASP A 212 -4.64 4.89 -16.84
N LEU A 213 -3.85 4.66 -15.76
CA LEU A 213 -4.28 3.83 -14.63
C LEU A 213 -5.53 4.38 -13.95
N LYS A 214 -5.66 5.70 -13.84
CA LYS A 214 -6.81 6.38 -13.24
C LYS A 214 -8.08 6.27 -14.08
N ALA A 215 -7.95 5.96 -15.37
CA ALA A 215 -9.05 5.84 -16.33
C ALA A 215 -9.61 4.41 -16.48
N LEU A 216 -9.07 3.41 -15.76
CA LEU A 216 -9.49 1.99 -15.82
C LEU A 216 -10.96 1.74 -15.44
#